data_2df83c6a8d1c8d23f14fd3c10a90d3b2
#
_entry.id   2df83c6a8d1c8d23f14fd3c10a90d3b2
#
_cell.length_a   1.000
_cell.length_b   1.000
_cell.length_c   1.000
_cell.angle_alpha   90.00
_cell.angle_beta   90.00
_cell.angle_gamma   90.00
#
_symmetry.space_group_name_H-M   'P 1'
#
loop_
_entity.id
_entity.type
_entity.pdbx_description
1 polymer ?
#
loop_
_entity_poly.entity_id
_entity_poly.type
_entity_poly.pdbx_seq_one_letter_code
_entity_poly.pdbx_strand_id
1 'polypeptide(L)'
;MSSDTAHTAMTAPSGDASTATTPASLTDAGEAFPRLPDHVVVEHILRSEYFDDPADLARLPAVSRAMRDTVAATGLRFEELDEKRAVMLGCLSALQRRHRQGRLSRQESLCQAAARGGNLEELKVLRADGWPWGVMTCAYATLGGHLEVLQWARANGCPWDGWTCASAAMGGHLEVLQWVRANGCPWDGWTCASAAMGGNLEVLQWARANGCPWDEYTCSWAAKGGHLEVLQWARENGCPWDEETCYWAAHGGHLEVLQWVRANGCPWFQVTRTTAVQLGYVEQEEQ
;
A
#
# COMPACT_ATOMS: atom_id res chain seq x y z
N MET A 1 79.61 -11.46 2.85
CA MET A 1 79.54 -11.20 4.29
C MET A 1 78.20 -11.77 4.69
N SER A 2 78.15 -13.03 5.06
CA SER A 2 78.25 -13.57 6.44
C SER A 2 77.08 -13.02 7.27
N SER A 3 76.25 -13.77 7.93
CA SER A 3 76.27 -15.12 8.51
C SER A 3 74.85 -15.42 9.00
N ASP A 4 74.28 -16.61 8.81
CA ASP A 4 74.16 -17.67 9.87
C ASP A 4 73.38 -17.21 11.10
N THR A 5 72.40 -17.89 11.59
CA THR A 5 72.15 -19.24 12.09
C THR A 5 70.80 -19.21 12.76
N ALA A 6 69.99 -20.16 13.07
CA ALA A 6 70.09 -21.58 13.28
C ALA A 6 68.70 -22.19 13.47
N HIS A 7 68.60 -23.44 13.20
CA HIS A 7 67.63 -24.45 13.54
C HIS A 7 67.10 -24.40 14.98
N THR A 8 65.81 -24.67 15.13
CA THR A 8 65.37 -25.70 16.09
C THR A 8 64.06 -26.33 15.62
N ALA A 9 64.17 -27.61 15.30
CA ALA A 9 63.04 -28.51 15.09
C ALA A 9 62.43 -28.90 16.45
N MET A 10 61.14 -28.92 16.59
CA MET A 10 60.45 -29.76 17.58
C MET A 10 59.18 -30.33 17.02
N THR A 11 59.19 -31.60 16.84
CA THR A 11 58.23 -32.69 16.76
C THR A 11 56.79 -32.40 17.03
N ALA A 12 55.95 -32.91 16.08
CA ALA A 12 54.54 -33.16 16.23
C ALA A 12 54.21 -34.22 17.30
N PRO A 13 53.01 -34.22 17.82
CA PRO A 13 52.29 -35.47 17.97
C PRO A 13 51.04 -35.52 17.11
N SER A 14 50.92 -36.66 16.47
CA SER A 14 49.73 -37.21 15.85
C SER A 14 48.55 -37.30 16.85
N GLY A 15 47.38 -36.88 16.41
CA GLY A 15 46.14 -37.13 17.12
C GLY A 15 45.00 -37.01 16.15
N ASP A 16 44.53 -38.14 15.66
CA ASP A 16 43.26 -38.34 14.97
C ASP A 16 42.11 -37.73 15.75
N ALA A 17 41.27 -36.93 15.07
CA ALA A 17 39.82 -36.94 15.28
C ALA A 17 39.16 -36.21 14.10
N SER A 18 38.80 -36.99 13.10
CA SER A 18 37.75 -36.68 12.17
C SER A 18 36.47 -36.41 12.95
N THR A 19 36.12 -35.17 13.13
CA THR A 19 34.74 -34.80 13.46
C THR A 19 34.11 -34.23 12.21
N ALA A 20 33.48 -35.11 11.46
CA ALA A 20 32.45 -34.71 10.48
C ALA A 20 31.43 -33.87 11.22
N THR A 21 31.38 -32.57 10.91
CA THR A 21 30.32 -31.69 11.33
C THR A 21 29.05 -32.11 10.57
N THR A 22 28.25 -32.91 11.22
CA THR A 22 26.88 -33.22 10.78
C THR A 22 26.16 -31.88 10.63
N PRO A 23 25.47 -31.61 9.53
CA PRO A 23 24.65 -30.40 9.45
C PRO A 23 23.65 -30.45 10.59
N ALA A 24 23.56 -29.35 11.37
CA ALA A 24 22.65 -29.20 12.46
C ALA A 24 21.24 -29.61 11.99
N SER A 25 20.69 -30.58 12.68
CA SER A 25 19.37 -31.11 12.36
C SER A 25 18.35 -30.00 12.54
N LEU A 26 17.40 -29.89 11.62
CA LEU A 26 16.24 -28.97 11.63
C LEU A 26 15.40 -29.04 12.91
N THR A 27 15.78 -29.84 13.90
CA THR A 27 15.12 -29.98 15.22
C THR A 27 15.47 -28.84 16.18
N ASP A 28 16.54 -28.07 15.97
CA ASP A 28 16.91 -26.94 16.84
C ASP A 28 16.25 -25.63 16.48
N ALA A 29 15.53 -25.54 15.36
CA ALA A 29 14.76 -24.35 15.01
C ALA A 29 13.54 -24.12 15.95
N GLY A 30 13.18 -25.09 16.77
CA GLY A 30 12.13 -24.96 17.80
C GLY A 30 12.52 -24.09 19.00
N GLU A 31 13.82 -23.78 19.14
CA GLU A 31 14.31 -22.89 20.22
C GLU A 31 14.57 -21.45 19.76
N ALA A 32 14.38 -21.12 18.49
CA ALA A 32 14.69 -19.79 17.95
C ALA A 32 13.83 -18.66 18.58
N PHE A 33 12.69 -19.00 19.15
CA PHE A 33 11.81 -18.07 19.89
C PHE A 33 11.33 -18.63 21.23
N PRO A 34 12.22 -19.10 22.12
CA PRO A 34 11.79 -19.67 23.39
C PRO A 34 11.24 -18.55 24.29
N ARG A 35 9.93 -18.53 24.47
CA ARG A 35 9.25 -17.74 25.50
C ARG A 35 9.05 -16.24 25.24
N LEU A 36 8.93 -15.81 23.98
CA LEU A 36 8.33 -14.51 23.74
C LEU A 36 6.83 -14.62 24.03
N PRO A 37 6.24 -13.69 24.83
CA PRO A 37 4.80 -13.64 25.04
C PRO A 37 4.08 -13.51 23.68
N ASP A 38 2.93 -14.17 23.53
CA ASP A 38 2.18 -14.19 22.25
C ASP A 38 1.91 -12.79 21.69
N HIS A 39 1.67 -11.80 22.55
CA HIS A 39 1.47 -10.42 22.14
C HIS A 39 2.73 -9.81 21.50
N VAL A 40 3.94 -10.15 21.95
CA VAL A 40 5.20 -9.67 21.35
C VAL A 40 5.41 -10.29 19.98
N VAL A 41 5.06 -11.57 19.83
CA VAL A 41 5.15 -12.24 18.52
C VAL A 41 4.15 -11.63 17.54
N VAL A 42 2.90 -11.39 17.99
CA VAL A 42 1.86 -10.79 17.15
C VAL A 42 2.16 -9.33 16.84
N GLU A 43 2.55 -8.53 17.85
CA GLU A 43 2.72 -7.10 17.70
C GLU A 43 4.05 -6.69 17.02
N HIS A 44 5.10 -7.50 17.17
CA HIS A 44 6.44 -7.12 16.72
C HIS A 44 7.05 -8.04 15.66
N ILE A 45 6.58 -9.28 15.53
CA ILE A 45 7.15 -10.24 14.57
C ILE A 45 6.18 -10.55 13.44
N LEU A 46 4.89 -10.69 13.72
CA LEU A 46 3.88 -11.07 12.72
C LEU A 46 3.15 -9.85 12.10
N ARG A 47 3.61 -8.63 12.36
CA ARG A 47 3.07 -7.46 11.67
C ARG A 47 3.37 -7.55 10.18
N SER A 48 2.37 -7.22 9.38
CA SER A 48 2.47 -7.22 7.92
C SER A 48 3.57 -6.30 7.38
N GLU A 49 3.99 -5.31 8.15
CA GLU A 49 5.06 -4.37 7.80
C GLU A 49 6.46 -4.99 7.72
N TYR A 50 6.66 -6.17 8.33
CA TYR A 50 7.92 -6.91 8.25
C TYR A 50 7.96 -7.95 7.13
N PHE A 51 6.86 -8.10 6.40
CA PHE A 51 6.75 -9.06 5.31
C PHE A 51 6.24 -8.32 4.06
N ASP A 52 7.04 -8.32 3.03
CA ASP A 52 6.66 -7.75 1.73
C ASP A 52 5.43 -8.45 1.13
N ASP A 53 5.16 -9.68 1.56
CA ASP A 53 4.01 -10.47 1.12
C ASP A 53 3.34 -11.14 2.33
N PRO A 54 2.07 -10.79 2.64
CA PRO A 54 1.30 -11.46 3.68
C PRO A 54 1.22 -12.98 3.52
N ALA A 55 1.39 -13.51 2.30
CA ALA A 55 1.46 -14.96 2.08
C ALA A 55 2.75 -15.59 2.64
N ASP A 56 3.78 -14.82 2.95
CA ASP A 56 4.96 -15.33 3.64
C ASP A 56 4.63 -15.66 5.10
N LEU A 57 3.72 -14.94 5.72
CA LEU A 57 3.15 -15.32 7.02
C LEU A 57 2.41 -16.66 6.97
N ALA A 58 1.68 -16.94 5.87
CA ALA A 58 1.01 -18.23 5.68
C ALA A 58 1.98 -19.42 5.55
N ARG A 59 3.27 -19.17 5.32
CA ARG A 59 4.31 -20.19 5.20
C ARG A 59 5.06 -20.46 6.48
N LEU A 60 5.03 -19.53 7.44
CA LEU A 60 5.67 -19.73 8.74
C LEU A 60 5.26 -21.06 9.40
N PRO A 61 3.98 -21.51 9.33
CA PRO A 61 3.58 -22.83 9.82
C PRO A 61 4.30 -24.02 9.15
N ALA A 62 4.80 -23.83 7.92
CA ALA A 62 5.55 -24.88 7.22
C ALA A 62 7.03 -24.95 7.64
N VAL A 63 7.55 -23.91 8.31
CA VAL A 63 8.96 -23.84 8.73
C VAL A 63 9.19 -24.59 10.03
N SER A 64 8.32 -24.44 11.02
CA SER A 64 8.43 -25.19 12.27
C SER A 64 7.05 -25.45 12.91
N ARG A 65 7.00 -26.47 13.80
CA ARG A 65 5.78 -26.77 14.55
C ARG A 65 5.44 -25.62 15.51
N ALA A 66 6.44 -25.02 16.17
CA ALA A 66 6.25 -23.89 17.08
C ALA A 66 5.68 -22.66 16.35
N MET A 67 6.16 -22.35 15.16
CA MET A 67 5.57 -21.28 14.33
C MET A 67 4.13 -21.56 13.92
N ARG A 68 3.80 -22.81 13.62
CA ARG A 68 2.42 -23.21 13.30
C ARG A 68 1.49 -22.97 14.48
N ASP A 69 1.90 -23.39 15.66
CA ASP A 69 1.10 -23.28 16.88
C ASP A 69 0.93 -21.79 17.25
N THR A 70 1.98 -20.98 17.09
CA THR A 70 1.92 -19.52 17.32
C THR A 70 0.97 -18.84 16.34
N VAL A 71 1.06 -19.12 15.04
CA VAL A 71 0.13 -18.55 14.04
C VAL A 71 -1.30 -19.01 14.31
N ALA A 72 -1.51 -20.28 14.67
CA ALA A 72 -2.84 -20.80 15.03
C ALA A 72 -3.43 -20.10 16.27
N ALA A 73 -2.59 -19.80 17.27
CA ALA A 73 -3.00 -19.11 18.50
C ALA A 73 -3.48 -17.67 18.25
N THR A 74 -2.98 -17.02 17.19
CA THR A 74 -3.41 -15.65 16.80
C THR A 74 -4.83 -15.60 16.23
N GLY A 75 -5.38 -16.73 15.78
CA GLY A 75 -6.66 -16.77 15.05
C GLY A 75 -6.64 -16.10 13.68
N LEU A 76 -5.48 -15.59 13.24
CA LEU A 76 -5.34 -14.92 11.95
C LEU A 76 -5.36 -15.96 10.83
N ARG A 77 -6.16 -15.69 9.81
CA ARG A 77 -6.16 -16.46 8.55
C ARG A 77 -5.41 -15.66 7.51
N PHE A 78 -4.32 -16.21 7.04
CA PHE A 78 -3.52 -15.62 5.97
C PHE A 78 -3.96 -16.24 4.65
N GLU A 79 -4.75 -15.49 3.90
CA GLU A 79 -5.15 -15.88 2.55
C GLU A 79 -4.12 -15.40 1.55
N GLU A 80 -3.89 -16.21 0.50
CA GLU A 80 -3.08 -15.79 -0.62
C GLU A 80 -3.70 -14.55 -1.27
N LEU A 81 -2.92 -13.49 -1.43
CA LEU A 81 -3.40 -12.27 -2.07
C LEU A 81 -3.88 -12.57 -3.49
N ASP A 82 -5.05 -12.05 -3.85
CA ASP A 82 -5.44 -11.99 -5.24
C ASP A 82 -4.55 -11.01 -6.01
N GLU A 83 -4.56 -11.09 -7.34
CA GLU A 83 -3.70 -10.28 -8.20
C GLU A 83 -3.92 -8.79 -8.01
N LYS A 84 -5.17 -8.35 -7.86
CA LYS A 84 -5.52 -6.94 -7.69
C LYS A 84 -5.01 -6.40 -6.36
N ARG A 85 -5.21 -7.13 -5.26
CA ARG A 85 -4.70 -6.73 -3.94
C ARG A 85 -3.17 -6.73 -3.91
N ALA A 86 -2.53 -7.73 -4.53
CA ALA A 86 -1.07 -7.76 -4.62
C ALA A 86 -0.50 -6.53 -5.34
N VAL A 87 -1.13 -6.09 -6.44
CA VAL A 87 -0.75 -4.84 -7.14
C VAL A 87 -0.97 -3.62 -6.25
N MET A 88 -2.14 -3.50 -5.61
CA MET A 88 -2.48 -2.36 -4.76
C MET A 88 -1.54 -2.20 -3.56
N LEU A 89 -1.04 -3.30 -3.04
CA LEU A 89 -0.09 -3.32 -1.92
C LEU A 89 1.37 -3.28 -2.37
N GLY A 90 1.66 -3.35 -3.68
CA GLY A 90 3.03 -3.41 -4.20
C GLY A 90 3.74 -4.74 -3.92
N CYS A 91 2.99 -5.81 -3.62
CA CYS A 91 3.53 -7.12 -3.26
C CYS A 91 4.02 -7.88 -4.50
N LEU A 92 5.18 -7.49 -5.01
CA LEU A 92 5.76 -8.07 -6.22
C LEU A 92 6.03 -9.57 -6.08
N SER A 93 6.52 -10.03 -4.93
CA SER A 93 6.79 -11.45 -4.67
C SER A 93 5.56 -12.35 -4.80
N ALA A 94 4.39 -11.85 -4.40
CA ALA A 94 3.11 -12.57 -4.59
C ALA A 94 2.79 -12.75 -6.08
N LEU A 95 2.99 -11.72 -6.89
CA LEU A 95 2.74 -11.77 -8.33
C LEU A 95 3.75 -12.64 -9.07
N GLN A 96 5.03 -12.57 -8.73
CA GLN A 96 6.07 -13.46 -9.28
C GLN A 96 5.77 -14.93 -8.98
N ARG A 97 5.23 -15.22 -7.79
CA ARG A 97 4.79 -16.57 -7.44
C ARG A 97 3.61 -17.00 -8.31
N ARG A 98 2.58 -16.15 -8.46
CA ARG A 98 1.43 -16.43 -9.32
C ARG A 98 1.86 -16.65 -10.77
N HIS A 99 2.82 -15.86 -11.27
CA HIS A 99 3.41 -16.06 -12.59
C HIS A 99 4.06 -17.44 -12.74
N ARG A 100 4.92 -17.84 -11.79
CA ARG A 100 5.56 -19.18 -11.78
C ARG A 100 4.55 -20.34 -11.73
N GLN A 101 3.36 -20.11 -11.17
CA GLN A 101 2.26 -21.07 -11.12
C GLN A 101 1.37 -21.02 -12.35
N GLY A 102 1.64 -20.14 -13.33
CA GLY A 102 0.78 -19.93 -14.50
C GLY A 102 -0.58 -19.31 -14.16
N ARG A 103 -0.71 -18.64 -13.01
CA ARG A 103 -1.96 -18.06 -12.49
C ARG A 103 -2.02 -16.53 -12.59
N LEU A 104 -1.04 -15.90 -13.23
CA LEU A 104 -1.05 -14.44 -13.46
C LEU A 104 -1.95 -14.13 -14.64
N SER A 105 -2.99 -13.32 -14.41
CA SER A 105 -3.97 -12.99 -15.46
C SER A 105 -3.54 -11.80 -16.29
N ARG A 106 -2.79 -10.85 -15.73
CA ARG A 106 -2.33 -9.63 -16.41
C ARG A 106 -0.82 -9.49 -16.31
N GLN A 107 -0.14 -9.51 -17.44
CA GLN A 107 1.32 -9.37 -17.45
C GLN A 107 1.80 -8.01 -16.94
N GLU A 108 1.01 -6.93 -17.14
CA GLU A 108 1.33 -5.59 -16.63
C GLU A 108 1.37 -5.50 -15.09
N SER A 109 0.74 -6.44 -14.39
CA SER A 109 0.63 -6.43 -12.92
C SER A 109 1.99 -6.45 -12.22
N LEU A 110 3.01 -7.07 -12.82
CA LEU A 110 4.37 -7.07 -12.26
C LEU A 110 4.99 -5.68 -12.26
N CYS A 111 4.94 -4.98 -13.42
CA CYS A 111 5.45 -3.60 -13.51
C CYS A 111 4.63 -2.63 -12.63
N GLN A 112 3.34 -2.83 -12.53
CA GLN A 112 2.45 -2.03 -11.67
C GLN A 112 2.79 -2.21 -10.19
N ALA A 113 3.01 -3.44 -9.72
CA ALA A 113 3.39 -3.71 -8.35
C ALA A 113 4.80 -3.20 -8.02
N ALA A 114 5.77 -3.40 -8.93
CA ALA A 114 7.10 -2.83 -8.75
C ALA A 114 7.05 -1.30 -8.63
N ALA A 115 6.24 -0.65 -9.47
CA ALA A 115 6.04 0.80 -9.43
C ALA A 115 5.34 1.25 -8.14
N ARG A 116 4.30 0.53 -7.68
CA ARG A 116 3.55 0.82 -6.45
C ARG A 116 4.40 0.67 -5.20
N GLY A 117 5.31 -0.31 -5.19
CA GLY A 117 6.24 -0.58 -4.09
C GLY A 117 7.54 0.23 -4.14
N GLY A 118 7.73 1.09 -5.15
CA GLY A 118 8.95 1.89 -5.29
C GLY A 118 10.20 1.11 -5.73
N ASN A 119 10.01 -0.11 -6.22
CA ASN A 119 11.11 -1.03 -6.56
C ASN A 119 11.70 -0.71 -7.95
N LEU A 120 12.48 0.37 -8.03
CA LEU A 120 13.05 0.86 -9.29
C LEU A 120 13.92 -0.18 -10.01
N GLU A 121 14.81 -0.83 -9.28
CA GLU A 121 15.73 -1.81 -9.88
C GLU A 121 14.97 -3.01 -10.46
N GLU A 122 13.98 -3.51 -9.74
CA GLU A 122 13.12 -4.59 -10.25
C GLU A 122 12.29 -4.15 -11.46
N LEU A 123 11.79 -2.91 -11.45
CA LEU A 123 11.08 -2.37 -12.61
C LEU A 123 11.98 -2.28 -13.84
N LYS A 124 13.27 -1.93 -13.67
CA LYS A 124 14.27 -1.93 -14.74
C LYS A 124 14.50 -3.34 -15.30
N VAL A 125 14.64 -4.33 -14.42
CA VAL A 125 14.80 -5.74 -14.81
C VAL A 125 13.58 -6.23 -15.58
N LEU A 126 12.37 -6.01 -15.03
CA LEU A 126 11.13 -6.39 -15.72
C LEU A 126 11.03 -5.77 -17.11
N ARG A 127 11.42 -4.52 -17.29
CA ARG A 127 11.41 -3.86 -18.61
C ARG A 127 12.46 -4.38 -19.55
N ALA A 128 13.65 -4.71 -19.07
CA ALA A 128 14.70 -5.35 -19.85
C ALA A 128 14.27 -6.74 -20.35
N ASP A 129 13.51 -7.48 -19.56
CA ASP A 129 12.92 -8.78 -19.89
C ASP A 129 11.68 -8.67 -20.81
N GLY A 130 11.27 -7.44 -21.18
CA GLY A 130 10.15 -7.22 -22.09
C GLY A 130 8.76 -7.22 -21.47
N TRP A 131 8.64 -7.22 -20.13
CA TRP A 131 7.33 -7.16 -19.48
C TRP A 131 6.58 -5.87 -19.85
N PRO A 132 5.28 -5.96 -20.18
CA PRO A 132 4.51 -4.80 -20.58
C PRO A 132 4.25 -3.86 -19.42
N TRP A 133 4.11 -2.58 -19.72
CA TRP A 133 3.63 -1.54 -18.84
C TRP A 133 2.63 -0.63 -19.54
N GLY A 134 1.89 0.18 -18.79
CA GLY A 134 0.88 1.09 -19.32
C GLY A 134 0.67 2.28 -18.37
N VAL A 135 -0.37 3.06 -18.65
CA VAL A 135 -0.73 4.26 -17.85
C VAL A 135 -0.83 3.96 -16.35
N MET A 136 -1.32 2.78 -16.00
CA MET A 136 -1.46 2.36 -14.60
C MET A 136 -0.11 2.19 -13.89
N THR A 137 0.99 1.90 -14.61
CA THR A 137 2.32 1.83 -13.99
C THR A 137 2.74 3.19 -13.43
N CYS A 138 2.55 4.27 -14.21
CA CYS A 138 2.79 5.63 -13.72
C CYS A 138 1.81 6.01 -12.60
N ALA A 139 0.52 5.67 -12.73
CA ALA A 139 -0.49 5.94 -11.70
C ALA A 139 -0.17 5.24 -10.36
N TYR A 140 0.30 4.00 -10.39
CA TYR A 140 0.69 3.29 -9.16
C TYR A 140 1.99 3.84 -8.56
N ALA A 141 2.98 4.25 -9.38
CA ALA A 141 4.17 4.93 -8.89
C ALA A 141 3.81 6.23 -8.15
N THR A 142 2.87 7.02 -8.70
CA THR A 142 2.42 8.27 -8.07
C THR A 142 1.56 8.03 -6.83
N LEU A 143 0.71 6.99 -6.84
CA LEU A 143 -0.06 6.59 -5.66
C LEU A 143 0.84 6.12 -4.50
N GLY A 144 2.04 5.59 -4.81
CA GLY A 144 3.06 5.22 -3.84
C GLY A 144 3.98 6.36 -3.41
N GLY A 145 3.94 7.50 -4.10
CA GLY A 145 4.83 8.62 -3.83
C GLY A 145 6.25 8.46 -4.39
N HIS A 146 6.45 7.52 -5.30
CA HIS A 146 7.78 7.14 -5.77
C HIS A 146 8.22 7.97 -6.98
N LEU A 147 8.68 9.19 -6.72
CA LEU A 147 9.07 10.16 -7.74
C LEU A 147 10.18 9.63 -8.65
N GLU A 148 11.19 8.98 -8.11
CA GLU A 148 12.31 8.44 -8.88
C GLU A 148 11.85 7.35 -9.86
N VAL A 149 10.99 6.43 -9.42
CA VAL A 149 10.38 5.39 -10.27
C VAL A 149 9.59 6.02 -11.41
N LEU A 150 8.79 7.04 -11.08
CA LEU A 150 7.99 7.76 -12.07
C LEU A 150 8.86 8.48 -13.11
N GLN A 151 9.90 9.18 -12.65
CA GLN A 151 10.84 9.89 -13.52
C GLN A 151 11.52 8.92 -14.51
N TRP A 152 12.02 7.81 -13.99
CA TRP A 152 12.64 6.78 -14.82
C TRP A 152 11.63 6.17 -15.80
N ALA A 153 10.43 5.83 -15.36
CA ALA A 153 9.39 5.26 -16.22
C ALA A 153 9.04 6.22 -17.38
N ARG A 154 8.87 7.50 -17.09
CA ARG A 154 8.58 8.52 -18.10
C ARG A 154 9.73 8.71 -19.09
N ALA A 155 10.97 8.77 -18.62
CA ALA A 155 12.16 8.86 -19.46
C ALA A 155 12.29 7.67 -20.42
N ASN A 156 11.75 6.50 -20.03
CA ASN A 156 11.75 5.28 -20.85
C ASN A 156 10.42 5.03 -21.60
N GLY A 157 9.57 6.06 -21.74
CA GLY A 157 8.40 6.01 -22.62
C GLY A 157 7.14 5.39 -21.99
N CYS A 158 7.07 5.21 -20.67
CA CYS A 158 5.85 4.77 -20.02
C CYS A 158 4.74 5.84 -20.20
N PRO A 159 3.56 5.48 -20.74
CA PRO A 159 2.48 6.45 -20.91
C PRO A 159 1.90 6.87 -19.56
N TRP A 160 1.26 8.04 -19.52
CA TRP A 160 0.46 8.54 -18.42
C TRP A 160 -0.79 9.28 -18.90
N ASP A 161 -1.74 9.48 -18.01
CA ASP A 161 -2.98 10.23 -18.23
C ASP A 161 -3.44 10.95 -16.94
N GLY A 162 -4.67 11.45 -16.91
CA GLY A 162 -5.25 12.14 -15.75
C GLY A 162 -5.26 11.31 -14.47
N TRP A 163 -5.33 9.98 -14.58
CA TRP A 163 -5.24 9.08 -13.42
C TRP A 163 -3.90 9.18 -12.69
N THR A 164 -2.84 9.56 -13.37
CA THR A 164 -1.53 9.79 -12.75
C THR A 164 -1.59 10.94 -11.76
N CYS A 165 -2.22 12.06 -12.13
CA CYS A 165 -2.44 13.18 -11.21
C CYS A 165 -3.42 12.82 -10.08
N ALA A 166 -4.53 12.16 -10.40
CA ALA A 166 -5.51 11.72 -9.43
C ALA A 166 -4.92 10.75 -8.39
N SER A 167 -4.06 9.83 -8.83
CA SER A 167 -3.37 8.89 -7.94
C SER A 167 -2.37 9.58 -7.01
N ALA A 168 -1.58 10.54 -7.50
CA ALA A 168 -0.69 11.34 -6.67
C ALA A 168 -1.50 12.13 -5.61
N ALA A 169 -2.63 12.69 -6.01
CA ALA A 169 -3.52 13.44 -5.14
C ALA A 169 -4.16 12.54 -4.06
N MET A 170 -4.61 11.34 -4.44
CA MET A 170 -5.17 10.34 -3.51
C MET A 170 -4.13 9.87 -2.49
N GLY A 171 -2.87 9.68 -2.92
CA GLY A 171 -1.77 9.29 -2.04
C GLY A 171 -1.24 10.40 -1.14
N GLY A 172 -1.64 11.66 -1.34
CA GLY A 172 -1.15 12.80 -0.57
C GLY A 172 0.24 13.29 -0.96
N HIS A 173 0.72 12.89 -2.13
CA HIS A 173 2.10 13.14 -2.54
C HIS A 173 2.22 14.45 -3.33
N LEU A 174 2.26 15.58 -2.60
CA LEU A 174 2.26 16.92 -3.20
C LEU A 174 3.43 17.14 -4.16
N GLU A 175 4.65 16.78 -3.77
CA GLU A 175 5.84 16.92 -4.61
C GLU A 175 5.69 16.15 -5.94
N VAL A 176 5.17 14.92 -5.87
CA VAL A 176 4.92 14.10 -7.06
C VAL A 176 3.87 14.75 -7.95
N LEU A 177 2.77 15.25 -7.36
CA LEU A 177 1.73 15.96 -8.12
C LEU A 177 2.28 17.21 -8.80
N GLN A 178 3.09 17.99 -8.10
CA GLN A 178 3.76 19.17 -8.65
C GLN A 178 4.65 18.80 -9.84
N TRP A 179 5.44 17.74 -9.69
CA TRP A 179 6.32 17.29 -10.75
C TRP A 179 5.55 16.83 -11.99
N VAL A 180 4.49 15.98 -11.84
CA VAL A 180 3.72 15.49 -12.99
C VAL A 180 3.03 16.64 -13.73
N ARG A 181 2.53 17.64 -13.01
CA ARG A 181 1.94 18.84 -13.62
C ARG A 181 2.94 19.68 -14.35
N ALA A 182 4.11 19.92 -13.79
CA ALA A 182 5.19 20.64 -14.44
C ALA A 182 5.67 19.96 -15.72
N ASN A 183 5.52 18.64 -15.81
CA ASN A 183 5.87 17.84 -17.00
C ASN A 183 4.68 17.56 -17.93
N GLY A 184 3.58 18.31 -17.80
CA GLY A 184 2.47 18.31 -18.76
C GLY A 184 1.47 17.16 -18.60
N CYS A 185 1.43 16.48 -17.45
CA CYS A 185 0.40 15.50 -17.17
C CYS A 185 -0.98 16.19 -17.11
N PRO A 186 -2.01 15.69 -17.81
CA PRO A 186 -3.34 16.28 -17.72
C PRO A 186 -3.95 16.03 -16.34
N TRP A 187 -4.85 16.91 -15.94
CA TRP A 187 -5.71 16.72 -14.76
C TRP A 187 -7.13 17.24 -15.02
N ASP A 188 -8.06 16.81 -14.17
CA ASP A 188 -9.46 17.20 -14.20
C ASP A 188 -10.06 17.19 -12.78
N GLY A 189 -11.36 17.28 -12.64
CA GLY A 189 -12.07 17.25 -11.36
C GLY A 189 -11.78 16.00 -10.50
N TRP A 190 -11.42 14.89 -11.13
CA TRP A 190 -11.04 13.67 -10.41
C TRP A 190 -9.76 13.86 -9.59
N THR A 191 -8.88 14.76 -9.95
CA THR A 191 -7.68 15.07 -9.14
C THR A 191 -8.09 15.68 -7.80
N CYS A 192 -9.01 16.65 -7.80
CA CYS A 192 -9.52 17.25 -6.56
C CYS A 192 -10.36 16.24 -5.75
N ALA A 193 -11.23 15.48 -6.41
CA ALA A 193 -12.02 14.44 -5.76
C ALA A 193 -11.13 13.35 -5.12
N SER A 194 -10.05 12.94 -5.79
CA SER A 194 -9.09 11.97 -5.26
C SER A 194 -8.31 12.50 -4.06
N ALA A 195 -7.87 13.78 -4.08
CA ALA A 195 -7.28 14.43 -2.92
C ALA A 195 -8.26 14.44 -1.73
N ALA A 196 -9.51 14.74 -2.00
CA ALA A 196 -10.57 14.77 -0.99
C ALA A 196 -10.86 13.37 -0.42
N MET A 197 -10.89 12.34 -1.26
CA MET A 197 -11.07 10.94 -0.84
C MET A 197 -9.92 10.44 0.04
N GLY A 198 -8.69 10.90 -0.24
CA GLY A 198 -7.51 10.56 0.55
C GLY A 198 -7.34 11.40 1.81
N GLY A 199 -8.19 12.41 2.05
CA GLY A 199 -8.06 13.31 3.19
C GLY A 199 -6.93 14.33 3.07
N ASN A 200 -6.41 14.54 1.87
CA ASN A 200 -5.18 15.28 1.62
C ASN A 200 -5.47 16.78 1.39
N LEU A 201 -5.74 17.51 2.48
CA LEU A 201 -6.14 18.91 2.43
C LEU A 201 -5.11 19.81 1.72
N GLU A 202 -3.83 19.67 2.05
CA GLU A 202 -2.75 20.47 1.44
C GLU A 202 -2.69 20.25 -0.08
N VAL A 203 -2.83 19.00 -0.52
CA VAL A 203 -2.84 18.65 -1.95
C VAL A 203 -4.05 19.27 -2.64
N LEU A 204 -5.23 19.19 -2.03
CA LEU A 204 -6.46 19.79 -2.55
C LEU A 204 -6.33 21.32 -2.66
N GLN A 205 -5.81 21.97 -1.64
CA GLN A 205 -5.55 23.40 -1.61
C GLN A 205 -4.61 23.82 -2.73
N TRP A 206 -3.49 23.11 -2.86
CA TRP A 206 -2.53 23.38 -3.92
C TRP A 206 -3.15 23.18 -5.32
N ALA A 207 -3.87 22.08 -5.54
CA ALA A 207 -4.51 21.79 -6.81
C ALA A 207 -5.49 22.90 -7.21
N ARG A 208 -6.32 23.35 -6.27
CA ARG A 208 -7.26 24.46 -6.50
C ARG A 208 -6.57 25.79 -6.78
N ALA A 209 -5.52 26.13 -6.03
CA ALA A 209 -4.74 27.35 -6.25
C ALA A 209 -4.08 27.35 -7.65
N ASN A 210 -3.81 26.17 -8.23
CA ASN A 210 -3.23 26.01 -9.55
C ASN A 210 -4.26 25.72 -10.66
N GLY A 211 -5.56 25.99 -10.40
CA GLY A 211 -6.61 25.94 -11.41
C GLY A 211 -7.16 24.54 -11.72
N CYS A 212 -6.94 23.55 -10.86
CA CYS A 212 -7.60 22.25 -11.00
C CYS A 212 -9.12 22.44 -10.83
N PRO A 213 -9.96 21.95 -11.75
CA PRO A 213 -11.40 22.02 -11.59
C PRO A 213 -11.87 21.13 -10.42
N TRP A 214 -13.02 21.44 -9.89
CA TRP A 214 -13.75 20.60 -8.94
C TRP A 214 -15.26 20.69 -9.19
N ASP A 215 -16.00 19.72 -8.65
CA ASP A 215 -17.43 19.61 -8.72
C ASP A 215 -17.97 18.96 -7.42
N GLU A 216 -19.25 18.58 -7.41
CA GLU A 216 -19.93 17.92 -6.29
C GLU A 216 -19.24 16.61 -5.84
N TYR A 217 -18.56 15.93 -6.76
CA TYR A 217 -17.81 14.71 -6.41
C TYR A 217 -16.70 15.00 -5.39
N THR A 218 -16.10 16.18 -5.39
CA THR A 218 -15.07 16.52 -4.40
C THR A 218 -15.64 16.46 -2.97
N CYS A 219 -16.84 17.01 -2.75
CA CYS A 219 -17.50 16.93 -1.46
C CYS A 219 -17.98 15.51 -1.14
N SER A 220 -18.54 14.81 -2.11
CA SER A 220 -19.06 13.45 -1.95
C SER A 220 -17.95 12.46 -1.60
N TRP A 221 -16.77 12.62 -2.20
CA TRP A 221 -15.62 11.76 -1.93
C TRP A 221 -14.94 12.11 -0.61
N ALA A 222 -14.88 13.39 -0.21
CA ALA A 222 -14.45 13.75 1.15
C ALA A 222 -15.37 13.10 2.20
N ALA A 223 -16.68 13.14 1.96
CA ALA A 223 -17.67 12.54 2.83
C ALA A 223 -17.52 11.00 2.90
N LYS A 224 -17.28 10.35 1.75
CA LYS A 224 -17.02 8.91 1.65
C LYS A 224 -15.77 8.48 2.40
N GLY A 225 -14.72 9.30 2.39
CA GLY A 225 -13.49 9.06 3.12
C GLY A 225 -13.57 9.41 4.61
N GLY A 226 -14.62 10.08 5.06
CA GLY A 226 -14.76 10.52 6.45
C GLY A 226 -13.95 11.77 6.80
N HIS A 227 -13.51 12.54 5.80
CA HIS A 227 -12.58 13.65 5.97
C HIS A 227 -13.31 14.97 6.19
N LEU A 228 -13.78 15.20 7.43
CA LEU A 228 -14.59 16.36 7.79
C LEU A 228 -13.87 17.68 7.50
N GLU A 229 -12.61 17.81 7.88
CA GLU A 229 -11.80 19.03 7.66
C GLU A 229 -11.71 19.38 6.17
N VAL A 230 -11.44 18.39 5.33
CA VAL A 230 -11.40 18.57 3.86
C VAL A 230 -12.75 19.03 3.32
N LEU A 231 -13.83 18.42 3.79
CA LEU A 231 -15.19 18.75 3.38
C LEU A 231 -15.57 20.18 3.81
N GLN A 232 -15.25 20.56 5.04
CA GLN A 232 -15.46 21.91 5.56
C GLN A 232 -14.73 22.94 4.71
N TRP A 233 -13.43 22.73 4.50
CA TRP A 233 -12.63 23.63 3.68
C TRP A 233 -13.17 23.74 2.24
N ALA A 234 -13.53 22.61 1.61
CA ALA A 234 -14.10 22.61 0.26
C ALA A 234 -15.37 23.47 0.19
N ARG A 235 -16.27 23.31 1.16
CA ARG A 235 -17.53 24.08 1.24
C ARG A 235 -17.29 25.57 1.48
N GLU A 236 -16.40 25.94 2.38
CA GLU A 236 -16.02 27.34 2.66
C GLU A 236 -15.44 28.01 1.42
N ASN A 237 -14.80 27.24 0.53
CA ASN A 237 -14.22 27.75 -0.71
C ASN A 237 -15.13 27.55 -1.93
N GLY A 238 -16.44 27.29 -1.72
CA GLY A 238 -17.45 27.30 -2.77
C GLY A 238 -17.56 26.02 -3.60
N CYS A 239 -16.99 24.89 -3.12
CA CYS A 239 -17.22 23.61 -3.77
C CYS A 239 -18.71 23.25 -3.72
N PRO A 240 -19.35 22.89 -4.84
CA PRO A 240 -20.73 22.43 -4.81
C PRO A 240 -20.84 21.09 -4.06
N TRP A 241 -22.04 20.82 -3.57
CA TRP A 241 -22.43 19.51 -3.05
C TRP A 241 -23.88 19.20 -3.43
N ASP A 242 -24.24 17.95 -3.37
CA ASP A 242 -25.56 17.44 -3.63
C ASP A 242 -25.92 16.34 -2.59
N GLU A 243 -27.04 15.67 -2.83
CA GLU A 243 -27.54 14.59 -1.99
C GLU A 243 -26.60 13.37 -1.90
N GLU A 244 -25.72 13.17 -2.89
CA GLU A 244 -24.72 12.11 -2.83
C GLU A 244 -23.71 12.34 -1.71
N THR A 245 -23.43 13.59 -1.33
CA THR A 245 -22.57 13.91 -0.20
C THR A 245 -23.10 13.29 1.09
N CYS A 246 -24.38 13.46 1.37
CA CYS A 246 -25.02 12.83 2.53
C CYS A 246 -25.07 11.30 2.41
N TYR A 247 -25.34 10.79 1.20
CA TYR A 247 -25.39 9.34 0.94
C TYR A 247 -24.04 8.68 1.24
N TRP A 248 -22.96 9.24 0.74
CA TRP A 248 -21.62 8.68 0.94
C TRP A 248 -21.14 8.81 2.37
N ALA A 249 -21.47 9.87 3.11
CA ALA A 249 -21.21 9.98 4.54
C ALA A 249 -21.89 8.85 5.33
N ALA A 250 -23.17 8.59 5.05
CA ALA A 250 -23.92 7.52 5.69
C ALA A 250 -23.38 6.14 5.31
N HIS A 251 -23.15 5.90 4.01
CA HIS A 251 -22.64 4.62 3.51
C HIS A 251 -21.22 4.30 3.99
N GLY A 252 -20.37 5.32 4.14
CA GLY A 252 -19.03 5.20 4.70
C GLY A 252 -18.99 5.00 6.21
N GLY A 253 -20.11 5.15 6.90
CA GLY A 253 -20.17 5.01 8.36
C GLY A 253 -19.65 6.23 9.12
N HIS A 254 -19.54 7.39 8.47
CA HIS A 254 -18.92 8.60 9.04
C HIS A 254 -19.97 9.51 9.70
N LEU A 255 -20.35 9.15 10.93
CA LEU A 255 -21.42 9.83 11.68
C LEU A 255 -21.16 11.33 11.86
N GLU A 256 -19.96 11.72 12.23
CA GLU A 256 -19.59 13.13 12.43
C GLU A 256 -19.77 13.94 11.13
N VAL A 257 -19.29 13.38 10.00
CA VAL A 257 -19.48 13.99 8.68
C VAL A 257 -20.97 14.10 8.35
N LEU A 258 -21.75 13.03 8.56
CA LEU A 258 -23.18 13.02 8.28
C LEU A 258 -23.94 14.07 9.12
N GLN A 259 -23.61 14.19 10.41
CA GLN A 259 -24.21 15.21 11.29
C GLN A 259 -23.87 16.62 10.80
N TRP A 260 -22.61 16.85 10.43
CA TRP A 260 -22.17 18.15 9.96
C TRP A 260 -22.84 18.55 8.63
N VAL A 261 -22.87 17.66 7.61
CA VAL A 261 -23.50 17.98 6.32
C VAL A 261 -24.99 18.29 6.46
N ARG A 262 -25.68 17.56 7.35
CA ARG A 262 -27.10 17.85 7.65
C ARG A 262 -27.30 19.21 8.32
N ALA A 263 -26.50 19.50 9.33
CA ALA A 263 -26.56 20.78 10.04
C ALA A 263 -26.29 21.98 9.11
N ASN A 264 -25.55 21.77 8.03
CA ASN A 264 -25.19 22.80 7.04
C ASN A 264 -26.06 22.77 5.78
N GLY A 265 -27.20 22.07 5.81
CA GLY A 265 -28.24 22.14 4.76
C GLY A 265 -27.93 21.35 3.50
N CYS A 266 -27.09 20.31 3.60
CA CYS A 266 -26.91 19.39 2.49
C CYS A 266 -28.22 18.66 2.18
N PRO A 267 -28.70 18.67 0.92
CA PRO A 267 -29.87 17.88 0.55
C PRO A 267 -29.61 16.39 0.73
N TRP A 268 -30.66 15.60 0.96
CA TRP A 268 -30.51 14.16 1.00
C TRP A 268 -31.73 13.41 0.52
N PHE A 269 -31.50 12.24 -0.02
CA PHE A 269 -32.55 11.36 -0.51
C PHE A 269 -33.24 10.59 0.62
N GLN A 270 -34.46 10.13 0.36
CA GLN A 270 -35.17 9.23 1.25
C GLN A 270 -34.38 7.94 1.52
N VAL A 271 -33.67 7.41 0.52
CA VAL A 271 -32.81 6.23 0.68
C VAL A 271 -31.67 6.47 1.67
N THR A 272 -31.08 7.67 1.65
CA THR A 272 -30.02 8.05 2.60
C THR A 272 -30.55 8.09 4.02
N ARG A 273 -31.78 8.62 4.19
CA ARG A 273 -32.47 8.61 5.49
C ARG A 273 -32.69 7.19 5.99
N THR A 274 -33.20 6.30 5.13
CA THR A 274 -33.42 4.89 5.47
C THR A 274 -32.11 4.21 5.90
N THR A 275 -31.02 4.44 5.17
CA THR A 275 -29.70 3.91 5.49
C THR A 275 -29.20 4.44 6.83
N ALA A 276 -29.31 5.74 7.08
CA ALA A 276 -28.90 6.37 8.33
C ALA A 276 -29.68 5.83 9.54
N VAL A 277 -31.00 5.58 9.37
CA VAL A 277 -31.83 4.94 10.39
C VAL A 277 -31.41 3.49 10.62
N GLN A 278 -31.20 2.71 9.56
CA GLN A 278 -30.76 1.30 9.67
C GLN A 278 -29.41 1.16 10.38
N LEU A 279 -28.53 2.13 10.20
CA LEU A 279 -27.21 2.17 10.85
C LEU A 279 -27.25 2.79 12.26
N GLY A 280 -28.44 3.25 12.71
CA GLY A 280 -28.60 3.85 14.03
C GLY A 280 -28.04 5.28 14.15
N TYR A 281 -27.85 5.97 13.04
CA TYR A 281 -27.31 7.35 13.01
C TYR A 281 -28.39 8.42 13.21
N VAL A 282 -29.64 8.06 13.00
CA VAL A 282 -30.81 8.96 13.13
C VAL A 282 -31.95 8.17 13.73
N GLU A 283 -32.66 8.76 14.67
CA GLU A 283 -33.90 8.17 15.20
C GLU A 283 -34.99 8.15 14.11
N GLN A 284 -35.88 7.15 14.19
CA GLN A 284 -37.09 7.15 13.37
C GLN A 284 -37.95 8.30 13.87
N GLU A 285 -38.03 9.42 13.14
CA GLU A 285 -39.06 10.39 13.40
C GLU A 285 -40.41 9.72 13.06
N GLU A 286 -41.26 9.57 14.07
CA GLU A 286 -42.64 9.21 13.88
C GLU A 286 -43.31 10.21 12.92
N GLN A 287 -44.00 9.68 11.90
CA GLN A 287 -44.71 10.43 10.85
C GLN A 287 -45.82 11.28 11.44
#